data_cd157e27c38d4924438f747a8624d9da
#
_entry.id   cd157e27c38d4924438f747a8624d9da
#
_cell.length_a   1.000
_cell.length_b   1.000
_cell.length_c   1.000
_cell.angle_alpha   90.00
_cell.angle_beta   90.00
_cell.angle_gamma   90.00
#
_symmetry.space_group_name_H-M   'P 1'
#
loop_
_entity.id
_entity.type
_entity.pdbx_description
1 polymer ?
#
loop_
_entity_poly.entity_id
_entity_poly.type
_entity_poly.pdbx_seq_one_letter_code
_entity_poly.pdbx_strand_id
1 'polypeptide(L)'
;MTDIIQIQESEYDAILRQAVAVIDRTRVMVATTISSAIGTAHWEIGKLLHDKKLESKHGSGVVNRLSYDLKQRYPQMGVSPRNLWDMKKFYERFCESEPKLRQAVAVLPWGHTLTLMRKFGEDDNTILYYAQETTSKGWNRELLTSAISLQMHKRKNEPSDNNFEQTLPATQAMFANEVFRSGYNLGFLGVKDPILETELEARLVEKVKQFLLELGKGFTYIGNQYVLEFNGKRSKVDMLFFHRGLHCLVAIDLKIGEFKPEYAGKMNYYLSLLDRLERREDENRSIGIILCAEKDRVEVELALEDMGKPIGVADYQLIVPQEELKKVVAEEVEAFGKELPLRTETEEDSKKEQS
;
A
#
# COMPACT_ATOMS: atom_id res chain seq x y z
N MET A 1 -29.20 14.05 44.91
CA MET A 1 -29.55 13.04 43.89
C MET A 1 -28.89 13.50 42.63
N THR A 2 -27.82 12.79 42.23
CA THR A 2 -27.04 13.12 41.04
C THR A 2 -27.72 12.41 39.90
N ASP A 3 -28.39 13.14 39.01
CA ASP A 3 -28.96 12.61 37.77
C ASP A 3 -27.83 12.10 36.91
N ILE A 4 -27.65 10.78 36.85
CA ILE A 4 -26.78 10.13 35.92
C ILE A 4 -27.52 10.18 34.56
N ILE A 5 -27.12 11.10 33.71
CA ILE A 5 -27.59 11.16 32.33
C ILE A 5 -27.12 9.88 31.65
N GLN A 6 -28.02 8.93 31.41
CA GLN A 6 -27.75 7.76 30.55
C GLN A 6 -27.77 8.22 29.10
N ILE A 7 -26.57 8.49 28.57
CA ILE A 7 -26.38 8.74 27.14
C ILE A 7 -26.59 7.40 26.41
N GLN A 8 -27.41 7.39 25.36
CA GLN A 8 -27.55 6.18 24.50
C GLN A 8 -26.22 5.86 23.83
N GLU A 9 -25.94 4.57 23.66
CA GLU A 9 -24.66 4.08 23.10
C GLU A 9 -24.33 4.69 21.73
N SER A 10 -25.36 4.90 20.88
CA SER A 10 -25.24 5.61 19.59
C SER A 10 -24.84 7.10 19.72
N GLU A 11 -25.25 7.74 20.79
CA GLU A 11 -24.96 9.15 21.07
C GLU A 11 -23.52 9.30 21.62
N TYR A 12 -23.10 8.36 22.46
CA TYR A 12 -21.71 8.25 22.91
C TYR A 12 -20.75 8.00 21.75
N ASP A 13 -21.08 7.09 20.83
CA ASP A 13 -20.27 6.82 19.63
C ASP A 13 -20.16 8.05 18.71
N ALA A 14 -21.20 8.85 18.60
CA ALA A 14 -21.17 10.10 17.85
C ALA A 14 -20.23 11.12 18.50
N ILE A 15 -20.30 11.27 19.84
CA ILE A 15 -19.43 12.15 20.61
C ILE A 15 -17.96 11.67 20.50
N LEU A 16 -17.72 10.37 20.63
CA LEU A 16 -16.39 9.79 20.52
C LEU A 16 -15.78 10.05 19.15
N ARG A 17 -16.52 9.80 18.05
CA ARG A 17 -16.06 10.11 16.69
C ARG A 17 -15.72 11.59 16.50
N GLN A 18 -16.55 12.48 17.01
CA GLN A 18 -16.29 13.92 16.95
C GLN A 18 -15.05 14.31 17.76
N ALA A 19 -14.89 13.78 18.97
CA ALA A 19 -13.73 14.03 19.81
C ALA A 19 -12.43 13.51 19.16
N VAL A 20 -12.45 12.31 18.59
CA VAL A 20 -11.31 11.74 17.83
C VAL A 20 -10.97 12.64 16.65
N ALA A 21 -11.96 13.06 15.86
CA ALA A 21 -11.73 13.93 14.71
C ALA A 21 -11.13 15.30 15.09
N VAL A 22 -11.54 15.86 16.25
CA VAL A 22 -10.95 17.11 16.79
C VAL A 22 -9.49 16.90 17.21
N ILE A 23 -9.22 15.80 17.94
CA ILE A 23 -7.86 15.47 18.40
C ILE A 23 -6.93 15.24 17.20
N ASP A 24 -7.35 14.46 16.21
CA ASP A 24 -6.55 14.15 15.03
C ASP A 24 -6.26 15.41 14.22
N ARG A 25 -7.26 16.26 13.99
CA ARG A 25 -7.06 17.56 13.33
C ARG A 25 -6.08 18.45 14.09
N THR A 26 -6.17 18.49 15.41
CA THR A 26 -5.25 19.28 16.26
C THR A 26 -3.83 18.73 16.18
N ARG A 27 -3.66 17.41 16.21
CA ARG A 27 -2.34 16.75 16.08
C ARG A 27 -1.69 17.07 14.73
N VAL A 28 -2.45 16.99 13.65
CA VAL A 28 -1.97 17.35 12.30
C VAL A 28 -1.57 18.83 12.25
N MET A 29 -2.39 19.73 12.80
CA MET A 29 -2.10 21.17 12.86
C MET A 29 -0.80 21.45 13.61
N VAL A 30 -0.60 20.88 14.80
CA VAL A 30 0.63 21.06 15.59
C VAL A 30 1.84 20.53 14.84
N ALA A 31 1.76 19.31 14.27
CA ALA A 31 2.84 18.71 13.50
C ALA A 31 3.22 19.56 12.27
N THR A 32 2.21 20.07 11.55
CA THR A 32 2.43 20.96 10.39
C THR A 32 3.07 22.28 10.80
N THR A 33 2.63 22.88 11.91
CA THR A 33 3.19 24.15 12.42
C THR A 33 4.66 23.99 12.80
N ILE A 34 5.00 22.91 13.52
CA ILE A 34 6.40 22.61 13.89
C ILE A 34 7.25 22.34 12.63
N SER A 35 6.74 21.54 11.69
CA SER A 35 7.45 21.23 10.45
C SER A 35 7.69 22.48 9.61
N SER A 36 6.71 23.37 9.51
CA SER A 36 6.84 24.66 8.80
C SER A 36 7.89 25.56 9.43
N ALA A 37 7.91 25.68 10.76
CA ALA A 37 8.91 26.48 11.47
C ALA A 37 10.34 25.94 11.25
N ILE A 38 10.51 24.61 11.33
CA ILE A 38 11.79 23.95 11.05
C ILE A 38 12.18 24.11 9.57
N GLY A 39 11.22 23.94 8.65
CA GLY A 39 11.41 24.14 7.21
C GLY A 39 11.89 25.55 6.88
N THR A 40 11.31 26.57 7.52
CA THR A 40 11.75 27.98 7.39
C THR A 40 13.19 28.16 7.87
N ALA A 41 13.56 27.60 9.02
CA ALA A 41 14.92 27.65 9.51
C ALA A 41 15.93 26.98 8.54
N HIS A 42 15.54 25.80 8.00
CA HIS A 42 16.37 25.11 7.01
C HIS A 42 16.51 25.91 5.70
N TRP A 43 15.44 26.57 5.27
CA TRP A 43 15.46 27.45 4.10
C TRP A 43 16.43 28.63 4.28
N GLU A 44 16.33 29.35 5.40
CA GLU A 44 17.17 30.52 5.69
C GLU A 44 18.66 30.12 5.83
N ILE A 45 18.95 29.00 6.51
CA ILE A 45 20.31 28.47 6.60
C ILE A 45 20.82 28.08 5.20
N GLY A 46 19.99 27.38 4.42
CA GLY A 46 20.32 26.99 3.05
C GLY A 46 20.64 28.19 2.16
N LYS A 47 19.80 29.23 2.23
CA LYS A 47 20.01 30.52 1.55
C LYS A 47 21.34 31.17 1.94
N LEU A 48 21.63 31.21 3.24
CA LEU A 48 22.87 31.79 3.76
C LEU A 48 24.12 31.09 3.22
N LEU A 49 24.09 29.75 3.13
CA LEU A 49 25.16 28.95 2.54
C LEU A 49 25.28 29.15 1.02
N HIS A 50 24.14 29.30 0.33
CA HIS A 50 24.11 29.61 -1.10
C HIS A 50 24.67 30.97 -1.40
N ASP A 51 24.23 32.02 -0.71
CA ASP A 51 24.67 33.43 -0.92
C ASP A 51 26.17 33.59 -0.67
N LYS A 52 26.74 32.78 0.23
CA LYS A 52 28.20 32.73 0.48
C LYS A 52 28.98 31.93 -0.55
N LYS A 53 28.29 31.38 -1.59
CA LYS A 53 28.91 30.60 -2.68
C LYS A 53 29.78 29.44 -2.17
N LEU A 54 29.41 28.84 -1.05
CA LEU A 54 30.11 27.71 -0.48
C LEU A 54 29.88 26.46 -1.32
N GLU A 55 30.95 25.85 -1.82
CA GLU A 55 30.90 24.60 -2.58
C GLU A 55 31.52 23.46 -1.76
N SER A 56 31.04 22.24 -1.97
CA SER A 56 31.48 21.08 -1.20
C SER A 56 32.98 20.78 -1.32
N LYS A 57 33.60 21.17 -2.44
CA LYS A 57 35.05 21.00 -2.65
C LYS A 57 35.90 22.07 -1.95
N HIS A 58 35.43 23.32 -1.84
CA HIS A 58 36.24 24.47 -1.33
C HIS A 58 35.65 25.05 -0.04
N GLY A 59 34.39 24.74 0.32
CA GLY A 59 33.69 25.25 1.51
C GLY A 59 33.56 24.26 2.64
N SER A 60 34.02 22.99 2.49
CA SER A 60 33.84 21.93 3.46
C SER A 60 34.40 22.28 4.85
N GLY A 61 35.53 22.93 4.92
CA GLY A 61 36.13 23.35 6.19
C GLY A 61 35.27 24.36 6.95
N VAL A 62 34.65 25.31 6.23
CA VAL A 62 33.73 26.30 6.82
C VAL A 62 32.45 25.61 7.33
N VAL A 63 31.83 24.71 6.54
CA VAL A 63 30.63 24.01 6.92
C VAL A 63 30.88 23.05 8.08
N ASN A 64 32.02 22.38 8.12
CA ASN A 64 32.40 21.52 9.27
C ASN A 64 32.57 22.34 10.56
N ARG A 65 33.23 23.48 10.49
CA ARG A 65 33.37 24.39 11.63
C ARG A 65 32.03 24.96 12.07
N LEU A 66 31.19 25.40 11.13
CA LEU A 66 29.84 25.88 11.41
C LEU A 66 28.99 24.79 12.08
N SER A 67 29.07 23.57 11.57
CA SER A 67 28.38 22.42 12.20
C SER A 67 28.83 22.18 13.64
N TYR A 68 30.13 22.24 13.89
CA TYR A 68 30.69 22.10 15.23
C TYR A 68 30.18 23.20 16.18
N ASP A 69 30.30 24.46 15.78
CA ASP A 69 29.91 25.61 16.58
C ASP A 69 28.36 25.62 16.86
N LEU A 70 27.57 25.26 15.86
CA LEU A 70 26.10 25.13 16.01
C LEU A 70 25.70 23.99 16.94
N LYS A 71 26.39 22.85 16.90
CA LYS A 71 26.10 21.72 17.80
C LYS A 71 26.40 22.08 19.27
N GLN A 72 27.42 22.89 19.52
CA GLN A 72 27.71 23.33 20.89
C GLN A 72 26.59 24.21 21.46
N ARG A 73 25.98 25.05 20.61
CA ARG A 73 24.90 25.96 21.01
C ARG A 73 23.53 25.35 21.01
N TYR A 74 23.30 24.43 20.06
CA TYR A 74 22.00 23.81 19.80
C TYR A 74 22.13 22.29 19.60
N PRO A 75 22.45 21.52 20.65
CA PRO A 75 22.80 20.10 20.54
C PRO A 75 21.65 19.23 20.01
N GLN A 76 20.40 19.68 20.17
CA GLN A 76 19.20 18.96 19.70
C GLN A 76 18.83 19.27 18.24
N MET A 77 19.46 20.27 17.61
CA MET A 77 19.20 20.58 16.21
C MET A 77 20.03 19.72 15.27
N GLY A 78 19.41 19.26 14.19
CA GLY A 78 20.04 18.44 13.15
C GLY A 78 21.00 19.26 12.27
N VAL A 79 22.09 19.77 12.80
CA VAL A 79 23.06 20.67 12.12
C VAL A 79 24.37 19.96 11.73
N SER A 80 24.30 18.65 11.37
CA SER A 80 25.46 17.94 10.84
C SER A 80 25.93 18.56 9.50
N PRO A 81 27.22 18.40 9.12
CA PRO A 81 27.72 18.94 7.85
C PRO A 81 26.90 18.48 6.65
N ARG A 82 26.50 17.19 6.63
CA ARG A 82 25.63 16.63 5.60
C ARG A 82 24.28 17.36 5.56
N ASN A 83 23.68 17.59 6.72
CA ASN A 83 22.37 18.22 6.79
C ASN A 83 22.43 19.70 6.39
N LEU A 84 23.51 20.41 6.71
CA LEU A 84 23.74 21.77 6.24
C LEU A 84 23.86 21.84 4.70
N TRP A 85 24.53 20.86 4.08
CA TRP A 85 24.58 20.76 2.62
C TRP A 85 23.19 20.36 2.04
N ASP A 86 22.42 19.51 2.71
CA ASP A 86 21.05 19.19 2.30
C ASP A 86 20.13 20.43 2.39
N MET A 87 20.31 21.32 3.40
CA MET A 87 19.60 22.60 3.51
C MET A 87 19.95 23.54 2.34
N LYS A 88 21.24 23.63 1.97
CA LYS A 88 21.65 24.41 0.79
C LYS A 88 21.00 23.89 -0.49
N LYS A 89 21.04 22.57 -0.72
CA LYS A 89 20.37 21.93 -1.86
C LYS A 89 18.85 22.16 -1.86
N PHE A 90 18.23 22.15 -0.70
CA PHE A 90 16.80 22.44 -0.55
C PHE A 90 16.46 23.86 -1.02
N TYR A 91 17.23 24.85 -0.59
CA TYR A 91 17.07 26.23 -1.07
C TYR A 91 17.27 26.30 -2.58
N GLU A 92 18.41 25.80 -3.09
CA GLU A 92 18.75 25.82 -4.52
C GLU A 92 17.69 25.13 -5.38
N ARG A 93 17.13 24.02 -4.90
CA ARG A 93 16.10 23.26 -5.63
C ARG A 93 14.78 24.01 -5.76
N PHE A 94 14.40 24.77 -4.74
CA PHE A 94 13.05 25.33 -4.68
C PHE A 94 12.99 26.86 -4.75
N CYS A 95 14.12 27.59 -4.76
CA CYS A 95 14.11 29.04 -4.75
C CYS A 95 13.45 29.66 -5.99
N GLU A 96 13.54 28.99 -7.13
CA GLU A 96 12.93 29.41 -8.40
C GLU A 96 11.64 28.66 -8.74
N SER A 97 11.23 27.68 -7.92
CA SER A 97 10.01 26.90 -8.14
C SER A 97 8.75 27.74 -7.93
N GLU A 98 7.62 27.25 -8.46
CA GLU A 98 6.34 27.89 -8.28
C GLU A 98 5.94 28.03 -6.79
N PRO A 99 5.24 29.13 -6.41
CA PRO A 99 4.82 29.35 -5.02
C PRO A 99 4.07 28.18 -4.40
N LYS A 100 3.20 27.52 -5.19
CA LYS A 100 2.41 26.38 -4.75
C LYS A 100 3.29 25.20 -4.31
N LEU A 101 4.34 24.89 -5.07
CA LEU A 101 5.27 23.82 -4.71
C LEU A 101 6.07 24.18 -3.47
N ARG A 102 6.61 25.42 -3.40
CA ARG A 102 7.33 25.90 -2.21
C ARG A 102 6.50 25.81 -0.94
N GLN A 103 5.22 26.22 -1.00
CA GLN A 103 4.31 26.12 0.13
C GLN A 103 4.07 24.66 0.54
N ALA A 104 3.87 23.77 -0.43
CA ALA A 104 3.60 22.35 -0.17
C ALA A 104 4.81 21.66 0.51
N VAL A 105 6.04 21.94 0.07
CA VAL A 105 7.24 21.32 0.66
C VAL A 105 7.64 21.98 2.00
N ALA A 106 7.29 23.24 2.23
CA ALA A 106 7.63 23.97 3.45
C ALA A 106 6.93 23.43 4.71
N VAL A 107 5.79 22.78 4.56
CA VAL A 107 5.00 22.21 5.67
C VAL A 107 5.35 20.75 5.95
N LEU A 108 6.17 20.11 5.11
CA LEU A 108 6.56 18.71 5.28
C LEU A 108 7.60 18.54 6.39
N PRO A 109 7.57 17.41 7.11
CA PRO A 109 8.69 17.00 7.94
C PRO A 109 9.97 16.88 7.09
N TRP A 110 11.09 17.35 7.63
CA TRP A 110 12.37 17.42 6.90
C TRP A 110 12.77 16.12 6.19
N GLY A 111 12.59 14.99 6.85
CA GLY A 111 12.88 13.68 6.26
C GLY A 111 12.04 13.34 5.02
N HIS A 112 10.80 13.85 4.93
CA HIS A 112 9.93 13.68 3.77
C HIS A 112 10.43 14.54 2.60
N THR A 113 10.74 15.81 2.87
CA THR A 113 11.31 16.73 1.88
C THR A 113 12.57 16.16 1.24
N LEU A 114 13.51 15.64 2.06
CA LEU A 114 14.73 14.99 1.55
C LEU A 114 14.44 13.73 0.72
N THR A 115 13.42 12.96 1.10
CA THR A 115 13.02 11.77 0.34
C THR A 115 12.52 12.16 -1.04
N LEU A 116 11.63 13.15 -1.14
CA LEU A 116 11.08 13.63 -2.40
C LEU A 116 12.17 14.23 -3.30
N MET A 117 13.01 15.11 -2.77
CA MET A 117 14.11 15.70 -3.51
C MET A 117 15.07 14.67 -4.12
N ARG A 118 15.43 13.64 -3.34
CA ARG A 118 16.35 12.58 -3.80
C ARG A 118 15.74 11.66 -4.82
N LYS A 119 14.42 11.41 -4.72
CA LYS A 119 13.73 10.45 -5.58
C LYS A 119 13.30 11.05 -6.92
N PHE A 120 12.83 12.28 -6.91
CA PHE A 120 12.19 12.91 -8.07
C PHE A 120 12.99 14.07 -8.69
N GLY A 121 14.06 14.51 -8.04
CA GLY A 121 14.93 15.55 -8.58
C GLY A 121 14.15 16.81 -8.96
N GLU A 122 13.97 17.07 -10.26
CA GLU A 122 13.32 18.26 -10.80
C GLU A 122 11.86 18.05 -11.25
N ASP A 123 11.28 16.89 -10.97
CA ASP A 123 9.87 16.63 -11.28
C ASP A 123 8.93 17.30 -10.27
N ASP A 124 8.65 18.57 -10.54
CA ASP A 124 7.81 19.43 -9.69
C ASP A 124 6.41 18.90 -9.48
N ASN A 125 5.79 18.32 -10.53
CA ASN A 125 4.43 17.81 -10.46
C ASN A 125 4.31 16.61 -9.53
N THR A 126 5.27 15.69 -9.63
CA THR A 126 5.28 14.49 -8.78
C THR A 126 5.63 14.87 -7.33
N ILE A 127 6.57 15.79 -7.11
CA ILE A 127 6.88 16.29 -5.76
C ILE A 127 5.64 16.97 -5.14
N LEU A 128 4.95 17.83 -5.90
CA LEU A 128 3.75 18.53 -5.44
C LEU A 128 2.65 17.53 -5.05
N TYR A 129 2.41 16.51 -5.89
CA TYR A 129 1.44 15.46 -5.59
C TYR A 129 1.73 14.79 -4.24
N TYR A 130 2.94 14.25 -4.05
CA TYR A 130 3.29 13.57 -2.81
C TYR A 130 3.34 14.50 -1.59
N ALA A 131 3.71 15.76 -1.77
CA ALA A 131 3.70 16.74 -0.70
C ALA A 131 2.28 17.03 -0.21
N GLN A 132 1.32 17.19 -1.13
CA GLN A 132 -0.09 17.41 -0.83
C GLN A 132 -0.74 16.19 -0.17
N GLU A 133 -0.53 14.99 -0.73
CA GLU A 133 -1.03 13.74 -0.17
C GLU A 133 -0.47 13.47 1.24
N THR A 134 0.83 13.70 1.43
CA THR A 134 1.47 13.54 2.74
C THR A 134 0.84 14.46 3.80
N THR A 135 0.60 15.71 3.43
CA THR A 135 0.03 16.70 4.36
C THR A 135 -1.45 16.41 4.65
N SER A 136 -2.24 16.08 3.63
CA SER A 136 -3.69 15.84 3.77
C SER A 136 -3.99 14.54 4.53
N LYS A 137 -3.23 13.47 4.26
CA LYS A 137 -3.42 12.14 4.84
C LYS A 137 -2.56 11.87 6.08
N GLY A 138 -1.68 12.80 6.46
CA GLY A 138 -0.81 12.65 7.62
C GLY A 138 0.22 11.51 7.49
N TRP A 139 0.73 11.24 6.28
CA TRP A 139 1.65 10.14 6.05
C TRP A 139 2.94 10.30 6.84
N ASN A 140 3.37 9.23 7.50
CA ASN A 140 4.71 9.12 8.02
C ASN A 140 5.71 8.79 6.89
N ARG A 141 6.99 8.70 7.20
CA ARG A 141 8.04 8.48 6.19
C ARG A 141 7.92 7.10 5.50
N GLU A 142 7.48 6.09 6.21
CA GLU A 142 7.29 4.73 5.67
C GLU A 142 6.15 4.72 4.67
N LEU A 143 5.02 5.35 5.02
CA LEU A 143 3.87 5.50 4.15
C LEU A 143 4.20 6.28 2.88
N LEU A 144 4.92 7.40 2.99
CA LEU A 144 5.39 8.14 1.82
C LEU A 144 6.28 7.27 0.93
N THR A 145 7.20 6.50 1.51
CA THR A 145 8.10 5.62 0.74
C THR A 145 7.32 4.52 0.03
N SER A 146 6.33 3.92 0.69
CA SER A 146 5.44 2.92 0.10
C SER A 146 4.58 3.52 -1.03
N ALA A 147 3.97 4.70 -0.81
CA ALA A 147 3.21 5.41 -1.84
C ALA A 147 4.05 5.71 -3.10
N ILE A 148 5.31 6.07 -2.90
CA ILE A 148 6.27 6.29 -4.00
C ILE A 148 6.56 4.98 -4.73
N SER A 149 6.79 3.87 -4.02
CA SER A 149 7.08 2.57 -4.62
C SER A 149 5.89 2.05 -5.43
N LEU A 150 4.66 2.28 -4.96
CA LEU A 150 3.40 1.96 -5.64
C LEU A 150 3.07 2.92 -6.80
N GLN A 151 3.89 3.95 -7.04
CA GLN A 151 3.69 4.97 -8.08
C GLN A 151 2.29 5.62 -8.04
N MET A 152 1.75 5.90 -6.85
CA MET A 152 0.40 6.41 -6.66
C MET A 152 0.09 7.68 -7.48
N HIS A 153 1.10 8.53 -7.74
CA HIS A 153 0.95 9.71 -8.60
C HIS A 153 0.46 9.40 -10.02
N LYS A 154 0.70 8.18 -10.53
CA LYS A 154 0.25 7.75 -11.86
C LYS A 154 -1.22 7.30 -11.85
N ARG A 155 -1.75 6.91 -10.69
CA ARG A 155 -3.11 6.38 -10.52
C ARG A 155 -4.13 7.46 -10.16
N LYS A 156 -3.72 8.71 -10.02
CA LYS A 156 -4.54 9.82 -9.49
C LYS A 156 -5.90 10.03 -10.20
N ASN A 157 -6.01 9.68 -11.47
CA ASN A 157 -7.20 9.89 -12.29
C ASN A 157 -7.82 8.58 -12.78
N GLU A 158 -7.40 7.43 -12.26
CA GLU A 158 -7.99 6.15 -12.60
C GLU A 158 -9.08 5.81 -11.59
N PRO A 159 -10.26 5.35 -12.03
CA PRO A 159 -11.31 4.84 -11.12
C PRO A 159 -10.75 3.74 -10.22
N SER A 160 -11.19 3.73 -8.97
CA SER A 160 -10.69 2.77 -7.98
C SER A 160 -11.43 1.45 -8.04
N ASP A 161 -10.68 0.34 -7.95
CA ASP A 161 -11.25 -1.01 -7.84
C ASP A 161 -11.63 -1.36 -6.39
N ASN A 162 -11.46 -0.43 -5.44
CA ASN A 162 -11.73 -0.66 -4.02
C ASN A 162 -11.98 0.65 -3.26
N ASN A 163 -12.53 0.54 -2.06
CA ASN A 163 -12.78 1.66 -1.14
C ASN A 163 -11.86 1.62 0.10
N PHE A 164 -10.69 1.00 0.03
CA PHE A 164 -9.82 0.81 1.18
C PHE A 164 -9.36 2.13 1.81
N GLU A 165 -9.07 3.16 1.00
CA GLU A 165 -8.65 4.47 1.52
C GLU A 165 -9.74 5.19 2.32
N GLN A 166 -11.01 4.88 2.06
CA GLN A 166 -12.17 5.48 2.73
C GLN A 166 -12.57 4.71 4.00
N THR A 167 -12.29 3.40 4.04
CA THR A 167 -12.85 2.48 5.06
C THR A 167 -11.82 1.91 6.03
N LEU A 168 -10.52 2.00 5.71
CA LEU A 168 -9.42 1.52 6.54
C LEU A 168 -8.54 2.67 7.04
N PRO A 169 -7.85 2.50 8.18
CA PRO A 169 -6.77 3.40 8.58
C PRO A 169 -5.70 3.51 7.48
N ALA A 170 -5.10 4.68 7.28
CA ALA A 170 -4.20 4.98 6.17
C ALA A 170 -3.08 3.94 5.96
N THR A 171 -2.43 3.47 7.04
CA THR A 171 -1.40 2.42 7.01
C THR A 171 -1.95 1.10 6.48
N GLN A 172 -3.12 0.71 6.95
CA GLN A 172 -3.75 -0.54 6.56
C GLN A 172 -4.28 -0.46 5.12
N ALA A 173 -4.86 0.68 4.72
CA ALA A 173 -5.32 0.91 3.35
C ALA A 173 -4.18 0.79 2.33
N MET A 174 -3.04 1.42 2.61
CA MET A 174 -1.86 1.30 1.74
C MET A 174 -1.37 -0.14 1.62
N PHE A 175 -1.28 -0.85 2.75
CA PHE A 175 -0.84 -2.24 2.73
C PHE A 175 -1.88 -3.14 2.05
N ALA A 176 -3.18 -2.90 2.22
CA ALA A 176 -4.23 -3.59 1.48
C ALA A 176 -4.10 -3.35 -0.04
N ASN A 177 -3.87 -2.11 -0.48
CA ASN A 177 -3.63 -1.79 -1.89
C ASN A 177 -2.34 -2.42 -2.47
N GLU A 178 -1.37 -2.77 -1.64
CA GLU A 178 -0.18 -3.51 -2.04
C GLU A 178 -0.46 -5.01 -2.18
N VAL A 179 -1.24 -5.56 -1.25
CA VAL A 179 -1.56 -7.00 -1.17
C VAL A 179 -2.58 -7.41 -2.22
N PHE A 180 -3.68 -6.65 -2.35
CA PHE A 180 -4.79 -7.01 -3.25
C PHE A 180 -4.57 -6.42 -4.63
N ARG A 181 -4.63 -7.29 -5.64
CA ARG A 181 -4.48 -6.92 -7.05
C ARG A 181 -5.84 -6.62 -7.67
N SER A 182 -5.85 -5.82 -8.73
CA SER A 182 -7.06 -5.59 -9.51
C SER A 182 -7.43 -6.76 -10.43
N GLY A 183 -6.51 -7.71 -10.65
CA GLY A 183 -6.74 -8.91 -11.45
C GLY A 183 -5.89 -10.09 -11.01
N TYR A 184 -6.39 -11.30 -11.24
CA TYR A 184 -5.75 -12.58 -10.88
C TYR A 184 -5.73 -13.53 -12.06
N ASN A 185 -4.66 -14.33 -12.16
CA ASN A 185 -4.53 -15.36 -13.18
C ASN A 185 -4.96 -16.73 -12.60
N LEU A 186 -6.12 -17.20 -12.99
CA LEU A 186 -6.66 -18.51 -12.61
C LEU A 186 -6.50 -19.57 -13.72
N GLY A 187 -5.64 -19.33 -14.70
CA GLY A 187 -5.36 -20.25 -15.80
C GLY A 187 -4.87 -21.63 -15.35
N PHE A 188 -4.27 -21.74 -14.16
CA PHE A 188 -3.88 -23.01 -13.55
C PHE A 188 -5.06 -23.97 -13.29
N LEU A 189 -6.32 -23.47 -13.29
CA LEU A 189 -7.51 -24.30 -13.16
C LEU A 189 -7.77 -25.15 -14.40
N GLY A 190 -7.21 -24.79 -15.54
CA GLY A 190 -7.33 -25.52 -16.80
C GLY A 190 -8.76 -25.53 -17.35
N VAL A 191 -9.53 -24.49 -17.08
CA VAL A 191 -10.91 -24.33 -17.56
C VAL A 191 -10.87 -23.92 -19.02
N LYS A 192 -11.56 -24.66 -19.90
CA LYS A 192 -11.62 -24.37 -21.34
C LYS A 192 -13.00 -23.89 -21.79
N ASP A 193 -14.02 -24.23 -21.05
CA ASP A 193 -15.43 -23.93 -21.37
C ASP A 193 -16.07 -23.13 -20.23
N PRO A 194 -17.19 -22.43 -20.47
CA PRO A 194 -17.95 -21.77 -19.42
C PRO A 194 -18.35 -22.77 -18.32
N ILE A 195 -18.05 -22.42 -17.06
CA ILE A 195 -18.36 -23.26 -15.88
C ILE A 195 -19.33 -22.54 -14.94
N LEU A 196 -19.98 -23.30 -14.07
CA LEU A 196 -20.81 -22.73 -13.01
C LEU A 196 -19.95 -22.19 -11.87
N GLU A 197 -20.48 -21.23 -11.10
CA GLU A 197 -19.82 -20.62 -9.94
C GLU A 197 -19.40 -21.70 -8.92
N THR A 198 -20.28 -22.68 -8.66
CA THR A 198 -19.99 -23.83 -7.79
C THR A 198 -18.85 -24.72 -8.28
N GLU A 199 -18.71 -24.88 -9.60
CA GLU A 199 -17.61 -25.63 -10.20
C GLU A 199 -16.29 -24.86 -10.14
N LEU A 200 -16.31 -23.55 -10.38
CA LEU A 200 -15.15 -22.67 -10.21
C LEU A 200 -14.64 -22.76 -8.77
N GLU A 201 -15.53 -22.64 -7.80
CA GLU A 201 -15.19 -22.77 -6.39
C GLU A 201 -14.58 -24.14 -6.07
N ALA A 202 -15.21 -25.24 -6.50
CA ALA A 202 -14.71 -26.59 -6.26
C ALA A 202 -13.29 -26.79 -6.81
N ARG A 203 -13.01 -26.28 -8.02
CA ARG A 203 -11.67 -26.33 -8.63
C ARG A 203 -10.65 -25.46 -7.88
N LEU A 204 -11.05 -24.29 -7.38
CA LEU A 204 -10.17 -23.45 -6.54
C LEU A 204 -9.84 -24.13 -5.22
N VAL A 205 -10.79 -24.82 -4.60
CA VAL A 205 -10.56 -25.58 -3.36
C VAL A 205 -9.63 -26.78 -3.63
N GLU A 206 -9.83 -27.52 -4.71
CA GLU A 206 -8.95 -28.62 -5.11
C GLU A 206 -7.51 -28.11 -5.35
N LYS A 207 -7.36 -26.95 -5.95
CA LYS A 207 -6.07 -26.32 -6.27
C LYS A 207 -5.73 -25.15 -5.34
N VAL A 208 -6.19 -25.22 -4.09
CA VAL A 208 -6.02 -24.12 -3.12
C VAL A 208 -4.56 -23.69 -2.94
N LYS A 209 -3.62 -24.61 -3.09
CA LYS A 209 -2.18 -24.31 -3.03
C LYS A 209 -1.77 -23.35 -4.15
N GLN A 210 -2.20 -23.58 -5.38
CA GLN A 210 -1.94 -22.72 -6.52
C GLN A 210 -2.65 -21.37 -6.35
N PHE A 211 -3.88 -21.39 -5.84
CA PHE A 211 -4.62 -20.16 -5.56
C PHE A 211 -3.94 -19.31 -4.49
N LEU A 212 -3.41 -19.92 -3.42
CA LEU A 212 -2.63 -19.20 -2.41
C LEU A 212 -1.34 -18.58 -2.98
N LEU A 213 -0.69 -19.25 -3.95
CA LEU A 213 0.47 -18.69 -4.63
C LEU A 213 0.08 -17.48 -5.50
N GLU A 214 -1.08 -17.54 -6.17
CA GLU A 214 -1.61 -16.43 -6.96
C GLU A 214 -2.06 -15.25 -6.10
N LEU A 215 -2.72 -15.50 -4.96
CA LEU A 215 -3.09 -14.46 -4.00
C LEU A 215 -1.85 -13.74 -3.42
N GLY A 216 -0.74 -14.47 -3.26
CA GLY A 216 0.51 -13.94 -2.76
C GLY A 216 0.81 -14.28 -1.31
N LYS A 217 1.85 -13.61 -0.78
CA LYS A 217 2.36 -13.89 0.58
C LYS A 217 1.40 -13.39 1.66
N GLY A 218 1.29 -14.16 2.74
CA GLY A 218 0.57 -13.75 3.94
C GLY A 218 -0.82 -14.35 4.09
N PHE A 219 -1.38 -14.95 3.04
CA PHE A 219 -2.68 -15.60 3.11
C PHE A 219 -2.61 -16.97 3.79
N THR A 220 -3.57 -17.23 4.64
CA THR A 220 -3.83 -18.53 5.27
C THR A 220 -5.26 -18.92 5.00
N TYR A 221 -5.47 -20.07 4.38
CA TYR A 221 -6.80 -20.58 4.08
C TYR A 221 -7.49 -21.11 5.35
N ILE A 222 -8.72 -20.63 5.60
CA ILE A 222 -9.57 -21.07 6.73
C ILE A 222 -10.58 -22.11 6.24
N GLY A 223 -11.29 -21.83 5.14
CA GLY A 223 -12.31 -22.75 4.61
C GLY A 223 -13.09 -22.16 3.44
N ASN A 224 -13.91 -23.01 2.84
CA ASN A 224 -14.88 -22.63 1.82
C ASN A 224 -16.31 -22.85 2.32
N GLN A 225 -17.29 -22.22 1.65
CA GLN A 225 -18.70 -22.22 2.05
C GLN A 225 -18.88 -21.98 3.56
N TYR A 226 -18.11 -20.99 4.04
CA TYR A 226 -18.02 -20.70 5.47
C TYR A 226 -19.36 -20.16 5.99
N VAL A 227 -19.97 -20.88 6.91
CA VAL A 227 -21.32 -20.58 7.40
C VAL A 227 -21.28 -19.56 8.52
N LEU A 228 -21.96 -18.44 8.32
CA LEU A 228 -22.21 -17.41 9.33
C LEU A 228 -23.68 -17.49 9.73
N GLU A 229 -23.94 -17.77 11.00
CA GLU A 229 -25.32 -17.87 11.52
C GLU A 229 -25.61 -16.69 12.47
N PHE A 230 -26.62 -15.90 12.13
CA PHE A 230 -27.04 -14.75 12.92
C PHE A 230 -28.56 -14.61 12.90
N ASN A 231 -29.20 -14.51 14.07
CA ASN A 231 -30.65 -14.41 14.24
C ASN A 231 -31.43 -15.50 13.46
N GLY A 232 -30.95 -16.75 13.48
CA GLY A 232 -31.58 -17.86 12.80
C GLY A 232 -31.47 -17.87 11.26
N LYS A 233 -30.75 -16.90 10.70
CA LYS A 233 -30.41 -16.83 9.26
C LYS A 233 -28.99 -17.32 9.03
N ARG A 234 -28.83 -18.13 7.98
CA ARG A 234 -27.54 -18.66 7.55
C ARG A 234 -27.07 -17.93 6.29
N SER A 235 -25.86 -17.44 6.34
CA SER A 235 -25.16 -16.88 5.18
C SER A 235 -23.89 -17.69 4.93
N LYS A 236 -23.44 -17.77 3.70
CA LYS A 236 -22.23 -18.50 3.34
C LYS A 236 -21.28 -17.59 2.58
N VAL A 237 -20.03 -17.58 3.01
CA VAL A 237 -18.91 -16.95 2.30
C VAL A 237 -18.23 -18.01 1.47
N ASP A 238 -18.01 -17.78 0.17
CA ASP A 238 -17.47 -18.79 -0.73
C ASP A 238 -16.10 -19.27 -0.27
N MET A 239 -15.17 -18.36 0.03
CA MET A 239 -13.87 -18.69 0.61
C MET A 239 -13.46 -17.68 1.69
N LEU A 240 -12.97 -18.19 2.81
CA LEU A 240 -12.48 -17.40 3.94
C LEU A 240 -10.99 -17.65 4.16
N PHE A 241 -10.24 -16.55 4.31
CA PHE A 241 -8.82 -16.54 4.59
C PHE A 241 -8.51 -15.66 5.79
N PHE A 242 -7.31 -15.81 6.34
CA PHE A 242 -6.69 -14.86 7.24
C PHE A 242 -5.42 -14.31 6.60
N HIS A 243 -5.23 -12.99 6.61
CA HIS A 243 -4.00 -12.38 6.11
C HIS A 243 -3.11 -11.94 7.25
N ARG A 244 -1.96 -12.58 7.40
CA ARG A 244 -1.04 -12.39 8.54
C ARG A 244 -0.48 -10.98 8.65
N GLY A 245 -0.12 -10.34 7.54
CA GLY A 245 0.43 -8.98 7.55
C GLY A 245 -0.62 -7.90 7.79
N LEU A 246 -1.83 -8.06 7.26
CA LEU A 246 -2.97 -7.17 7.53
C LEU A 246 -3.64 -7.49 8.86
N HIS A 247 -3.35 -8.64 9.45
CA HIS A 247 -3.93 -9.16 10.69
C HIS A 247 -5.46 -9.08 10.70
N CYS A 248 -6.08 -9.62 9.65
CA CYS A 248 -7.52 -9.59 9.47
C CYS A 248 -8.06 -10.80 8.70
N LEU A 249 -9.35 -11.06 8.85
CA LEU A 249 -10.08 -11.99 8.01
C LEU A 249 -10.26 -11.40 6.61
N VAL A 250 -10.18 -12.25 5.59
CA VAL A 250 -10.41 -11.90 4.18
C VAL A 250 -11.47 -12.82 3.60
N ALA A 251 -12.62 -12.25 3.26
CA ALA A 251 -13.71 -12.94 2.58
C ALA A 251 -13.56 -12.79 1.07
N ILE A 252 -13.61 -13.89 0.33
CA ILE A 252 -13.63 -13.88 -1.14
C ILE A 252 -14.98 -14.43 -1.60
N ASP A 253 -15.68 -13.68 -2.44
CA ASP A 253 -16.92 -14.04 -3.11
C ASP A 253 -16.65 -14.18 -4.62
N LEU A 254 -17.00 -15.32 -5.20
CA LEU A 254 -16.70 -15.68 -6.59
C LEU A 254 -17.91 -15.39 -7.47
N LYS A 255 -17.68 -14.81 -8.65
CA LYS A 255 -18.73 -14.54 -9.64
C LYS A 255 -18.24 -14.91 -11.03
N ILE A 256 -19.04 -15.63 -11.79
CA ILE A 256 -18.70 -16.10 -13.15
C ILE A 256 -19.00 -15.10 -14.26
N GLY A 257 -19.62 -13.98 -13.97
CA GLY A 257 -19.98 -12.93 -14.94
C GLY A 257 -19.32 -11.60 -14.62
N GLU A 258 -19.87 -10.56 -15.24
CA GLU A 258 -19.53 -9.19 -14.94
C GLU A 258 -19.84 -8.81 -13.49
N PHE A 259 -19.11 -7.84 -12.96
CA PHE A 259 -19.43 -7.23 -11.66
C PHE A 259 -20.83 -6.61 -11.69
N LYS A 260 -21.53 -6.73 -10.57
CA LYS A 260 -22.84 -6.09 -10.37
C LYS A 260 -22.87 -5.40 -9.01
N PRO A 261 -23.48 -4.19 -8.91
CA PRO A 261 -23.51 -3.42 -7.66
C PRO A 261 -24.11 -4.18 -6.46
N GLU A 262 -25.06 -5.08 -6.69
CA GLU A 262 -25.65 -5.91 -5.61
C GLU A 262 -24.62 -6.81 -4.91
N TYR A 263 -23.51 -7.18 -5.56
CA TYR A 263 -22.46 -7.98 -4.96
C TYR A 263 -21.72 -7.21 -3.85
N ALA A 264 -21.55 -5.90 -4.03
CA ALA A 264 -20.97 -5.03 -2.99
C ALA A 264 -21.85 -5.01 -1.73
N GLY A 265 -23.16 -4.89 -1.89
CA GLY A 265 -24.12 -4.96 -0.77
C GLY A 265 -24.07 -6.28 -0.03
N LYS A 266 -24.01 -7.41 -0.76
CA LYS A 266 -23.85 -8.75 -0.19
C LYS A 266 -22.55 -8.90 0.60
N MET A 267 -21.43 -8.45 0.01
CA MET A 267 -20.12 -8.48 0.66
C MET A 267 -20.10 -7.61 1.91
N ASN A 268 -20.64 -6.38 1.85
CA ASN A 268 -20.73 -5.49 3.01
C ASN A 268 -21.49 -6.14 4.19
N TYR A 269 -22.53 -6.89 3.90
CA TYR A 269 -23.26 -7.67 4.91
C TYR A 269 -22.41 -8.82 5.48
N TYR A 270 -21.70 -9.57 4.65
CA TYR A 270 -20.80 -10.64 5.09
C TYR A 270 -19.71 -10.13 6.01
N LEU A 271 -19.06 -9.00 5.65
CA LEU A 271 -18.02 -8.39 6.48
C LEU A 271 -18.58 -7.90 7.82
N SER A 272 -19.85 -7.44 7.84
CA SER A 272 -20.51 -7.07 9.09
C SER A 272 -20.76 -8.26 10.01
N LEU A 273 -21.10 -9.42 9.44
CA LEU A 273 -21.25 -10.67 10.19
C LEU A 273 -19.89 -11.19 10.68
N LEU A 274 -18.86 -11.20 9.83
CA LEU A 274 -17.52 -11.65 10.18
C LEU A 274 -16.93 -10.81 11.32
N ASP A 275 -17.05 -9.48 11.22
CA ASP A 275 -16.56 -8.57 12.28
C ASP A 275 -17.28 -8.75 13.61
N ARG A 276 -18.53 -9.23 13.59
CA ARG A 276 -19.34 -9.45 14.80
C ARG A 276 -19.19 -10.83 15.42
N LEU A 277 -19.02 -11.86 14.59
CA LEU A 277 -19.08 -13.25 15.01
C LEU A 277 -17.71 -13.92 15.12
N GLU A 278 -16.79 -13.57 14.23
CA GLU A 278 -15.55 -14.33 14.04
C GLU A 278 -14.29 -13.50 14.36
N ARG A 279 -14.33 -12.17 14.15
CA ARG A 279 -13.20 -11.30 14.38
C ARG A 279 -12.85 -11.24 15.87
N ARG A 280 -11.59 -11.42 16.22
CA ARG A 280 -11.05 -11.24 17.56
C ARG A 280 -10.79 -9.76 17.86
N GLU A 281 -10.67 -9.41 19.14
CA GLU A 281 -10.46 -8.02 19.59
C GLU A 281 -9.13 -7.43 19.09
N ASP A 282 -8.10 -8.25 18.97
CA ASP A 282 -6.78 -7.87 18.49
C ASP A 282 -6.66 -7.83 16.95
N GLU A 283 -7.68 -8.30 16.22
CA GLU A 283 -7.69 -8.32 14.77
C GLU A 283 -8.26 -7.02 14.18
N ASN A 284 -7.74 -6.65 13.02
CA ASN A 284 -8.26 -5.55 12.23
C ASN A 284 -9.61 -5.91 11.58
N ARG A 285 -10.32 -4.92 11.03
CA ARG A 285 -11.57 -5.13 10.31
C ARG A 285 -11.37 -6.11 9.16
N SER A 286 -12.36 -6.99 8.97
CA SER A 286 -12.38 -7.93 7.86
C SER A 286 -12.44 -7.21 6.52
N ILE A 287 -11.74 -7.74 5.51
CA ILE A 287 -11.68 -7.20 4.14
C ILE A 287 -12.41 -8.16 3.21
N GLY A 288 -13.18 -7.63 2.26
CA GLY A 288 -13.87 -8.40 1.23
C GLY A 288 -13.26 -8.22 -0.14
N ILE A 289 -13.16 -9.31 -0.90
CA ILE A 289 -12.74 -9.29 -2.29
C ILE A 289 -13.80 -10.00 -3.13
N ILE A 290 -14.34 -9.30 -4.12
CA ILE A 290 -15.24 -9.86 -5.12
C ILE A 290 -14.40 -10.21 -6.35
N LEU A 291 -14.34 -11.50 -6.69
CA LEU A 291 -13.68 -11.98 -7.91
C LEU A 291 -14.73 -12.20 -8.99
N CYS A 292 -14.66 -11.46 -10.09
CA CYS A 292 -15.57 -11.55 -11.23
C CYS A 292 -14.81 -11.80 -12.54
N ALA A 293 -15.49 -12.24 -13.59
CA ALA A 293 -14.84 -12.46 -14.88
C ALA A 293 -14.48 -11.13 -15.57
N GLU A 294 -15.34 -10.12 -15.42
CA GLU A 294 -15.18 -8.79 -15.99
C GLU A 294 -15.67 -7.73 -15.03
N LYS A 295 -15.12 -6.52 -15.11
CA LYS A 295 -15.56 -5.37 -14.34
C LYS A 295 -15.38 -4.06 -15.11
N ASP A 296 -16.32 -3.14 -14.92
CA ASP A 296 -16.14 -1.73 -15.25
C ASP A 296 -15.69 -0.98 -14.00
N ARG A 297 -14.57 -0.26 -14.08
CA ARG A 297 -13.99 0.44 -12.92
C ARG A 297 -14.86 1.59 -12.42
N VAL A 298 -15.57 2.28 -13.31
CA VAL A 298 -16.46 3.38 -12.92
C VAL A 298 -17.67 2.84 -12.18
N GLU A 299 -18.26 1.73 -12.65
CA GLU A 299 -19.35 1.05 -11.97
C GLU A 299 -18.93 0.52 -10.59
N VAL A 300 -17.73 -0.05 -10.48
CA VAL A 300 -17.17 -0.51 -9.20
C VAL A 300 -17.00 0.67 -8.24
N GLU A 301 -16.40 1.77 -8.67
CA GLU A 301 -16.19 2.95 -7.84
C GLU A 301 -17.52 3.49 -7.29
N LEU A 302 -18.54 3.67 -8.16
CA LEU A 302 -19.86 4.11 -7.77
C LEU A 302 -20.55 3.14 -6.80
N ALA A 303 -20.41 1.84 -7.02
CA ALA A 303 -21.02 0.82 -6.15
C ALA A 303 -20.38 0.77 -4.77
N LEU A 304 -19.11 1.16 -4.64
CA LEU A 304 -18.35 1.15 -3.39
C LEU A 304 -18.35 2.50 -2.65
N GLU A 305 -18.79 3.60 -3.26
CA GLU A 305 -18.69 4.96 -2.73
C GLU A 305 -19.29 5.10 -1.32
N ASP A 306 -20.47 4.53 -1.10
CA ASP A 306 -21.19 4.62 0.18
C ASP A 306 -21.05 3.35 1.07
N MET A 307 -20.18 2.42 0.70
CA MET A 307 -20.00 1.19 1.47
C MET A 307 -19.11 1.42 2.70
N GLY A 308 -19.64 1.08 3.89
CA GLY A 308 -18.94 1.29 5.16
C GLY A 308 -17.90 0.21 5.52
N LYS A 309 -17.76 -0.85 4.70
CA LYS A 309 -16.80 -1.93 4.89
C LYS A 309 -15.75 -1.93 3.78
N PRO A 310 -14.52 -2.39 4.06
CA PRO A 310 -13.44 -2.42 3.09
C PRO A 310 -13.66 -3.53 2.06
N ILE A 311 -13.96 -3.15 0.83
CA ILE A 311 -14.27 -4.05 -0.28
C ILE A 311 -13.39 -3.70 -1.48
N GLY A 312 -12.80 -4.72 -2.10
CA GLY A 312 -12.13 -4.65 -3.38
C GLY A 312 -12.83 -5.54 -4.42
N VAL A 313 -12.76 -5.15 -5.68
CA VAL A 313 -13.25 -5.93 -6.81
C VAL A 313 -12.10 -6.22 -7.75
N ALA A 314 -11.89 -7.49 -8.06
CA ALA A 314 -10.86 -7.93 -8.96
C ALA A 314 -11.46 -8.78 -10.10
N ASP A 315 -10.90 -8.64 -11.29
CA ASP A 315 -11.20 -9.57 -12.38
C ASP A 315 -10.26 -10.78 -12.35
N TYR A 316 -10.64 -11.85 -13.03
CA TYR A 316 -9.79 -13.01 -13.18
C TYR A 316 -9.76 -13.52 -14.62
N GLN A 317 -8.63 -14.11 -15.00
CA GLN A 317 -8.45 -14.78 -16.28
C GLN A 317 -8.34 -16.29 -16.09
N LEU A 318 -9.15 -17.05 -16.83
CA LEU A 318 -9.13 -18.52 -16.80
C LEU A 318 -8.17 -19.12 -17.84
N ILE A 319 -7.74 -18.33 -18.82
CA ILE A 319 -6.85 -18.75 -19.91
C ILE A 319 -5.54 -18.02 -19.76
N VAL A 320 -4.43 -18.75 -19.70
CA VAL A 320 -3.09 -18.13 -19.74
C VAL A 320 -2.83 -17.64 -21.17
N PRO A 321 -2.59 -16.36 -21.42
CA PRO A 321 -2.22 -15.86 -22.74
C PRO A 321 -1.00 -16.60 -23.26
N GLN A 322 -0.99 -16.99 -24.55
CA GLN A 322 0.13 -17.75 -25.16
C GLN A 322 1.50 -17.05 -25.02
N GLU A 323 1.50 -15.74 -24.93
CA GLU A 323 2.70 -14.92 -24.72
C GLU A 323 3.30 -15.09 -23.30
N GLU A 324 2.46 -15.24 -22.27
CA GLU A 324 2.92 -15.52 -20.90
C GLU A 324 3.40 -16.97 -20.76
N LEU A 325 2.72 -17.91 -21.40
CA LEU A 325 3.18 -19.31 -21.46
C LEU A 325 4.59 -19.41 -22.07
N LYS A 326 4.87 -18.66 -23.15
CA LYS A 326 6.21 -18.62 -23.76
C LYS A 326 7.26 -18.03 -22.82
N LYS A 327 6.92 -17.01 -22.02
CA LYS A 327 7.84 -16.43 -21.03
C LYS A 327 8.13 -17.40 -19.90
N VAL A 328 7.10 -18.01 -19.30
CA VAL A 328 7.25 -18.97 -18.21
C VAL A 328 8.06 -20.20 -18.67
N VAL A 329 7.77 -20.74 -19.86
CA VAL A 329 8.54 -21.86 -20.42
C VAL A 329 9.98 -21.44 -20.71
N ALA A 330 10.24 -20.22 -21.19
CA ALA A 330 11.59 -19.73 -21.42
C ALA A 330 12.37 -19.54 -20.10
N GLU A 331 11.73 -19.01 -19.08
CA GLU A 331 12.33 -18.84 -17.74
C GLU A 331 12.61 -20.19 -17.05
N GLU A 332 11.71 -21.19 -17.16
CA GLU A 332 11.96 -22.54 -16.64
C GLU A 332 13.07 -23.26 -17.41
N VAL A 333 13.12 -23.15 -18.73
CA VAL A 333 14.20 -23.73 -19.54
C VAL A 333 15.55 -23.07 -19.22
N GLU A 334 15.57 -21.77 -18.97
CA GLU A 334 16.79 -21.06 -18.55
C GLU A 334 17.23 -21.43 -17.13
N ALA A 335 16.28 -21.65 -16.20
CA ALA A 335 16.55 -22.13 -14.85
C ALA A 335 17.07 -23.57 -14.87
N PHE A 336 16.47 -24.47 -15.65
CA PHE A 336 16.94 -25.86 -15.82
C PHE A 336 18.31 -25.93 -16.51
N GLY A 337 18.60 -25.02 -17.46
CA GLY A 337 19.90 -24.95 -18.12
C GLY A 337 21.06 -24.53 -17.19
N LYS A 338 20.75 -23.86 -16.07
CA LYS A 338 21.75 -23.45 -15.06
C LYS A 338 22.00 -24.51 -13.99
N GLU A 339 21.15 -25.54 -13.85
CA GLU A 339 21.28 -26.59 -12.82
C GLU A 339 21.97 -27.89 -13.32
N LEU A 340 22.28 -28.00 -14.60
CA LEU A 340 23.05 -29.13 -15.12
C LEU A 340 24.55 -28.78 -15.23
N PRO A 341 25.39 -29.25 -14.30
CA PRO A 341 26.83 -29.18 -14.50
C PRO A 341 27.17 -30.08 -15.71
N LEU A 342 27.72 -29.50 -16.75
CA LEU A 342 28.35 -30.23 -17.85
C LEU A 342 29.38 -31.19 -17.23
N ARG A 343 29.06 -32.49 -17.20
CA ARG A 343 30.07 -33.53 -17.03
C ARG A 343 30.97 -33.46 -18.25
N THR A 344 32.11 -32.84 -18.13
CA THR A 344 33.23 -33.04 -19.02
C THR A 344 33.68 -34.50 -18.85
N GLU A 345 33.36 -35.33 -19.82
CA GLU A 345 34.05 -36.63 -19.98
C GLU A 345 35.52 -36.33 -20.18
N THR A 346 36.32 -36.57 -19.19
CA THR A 346 37.77 -36.59 -19.28
C THR A 346 38.17 -37.87 -20.03
N GLU A 347 38.89 -37.69 -21.14
CA GLU A 347 39.63 -38.71 -21.89
C GLU A 347 40.71 -39.39 -21.02
N GLU A 348 40.34 -40.33 -20.15
CA GLU A 348 41.32 -41.12 -19.38
C GLU A 348 41.03 -42.62 -19.28
N ASP A 349 40.09 -43.19 -20.04
CA ASP A 349 39.82 -44.64 -20.03
C ASP A 349 40.18 -45.42 -21.32
N SER A 350 41.02 -44.86 -22.19
CA SER A 350 41.44 -45.57 -23.42
C SER A 350 42.88 -46.13 -23.38
N LYS A 351 43.43 -46.45 -22.19
CA LYS A 351 44.78 -47.06 -22.05
C LYS A 351 44.86 -48.23 -21.09
N LYS A 352 43.88 -49.10 -20.98
CA LYS A 352 43.99 -50.36 -20.23
C LYS A 352 43.33 -51.58 -20.87
N GLU A 353 43.39 -51.70 -22.17
CA GLU A 353 43.09 -52.95 -22.88
C GLU A 353 44.14 -53.21 -24.00
N GLN A 354 45.39 -53.18 -23.68
CA GLN A 354 46.47 -53.84 -24.42
C GLN A 354 47.66 -54.01 -23.53
N SER A 355 47.62 -55.07 -22.65
CA SER A 355 48.80 -55.84 -22.19
C SER A 355 48.34 -57.13 -21.56
#